data_627246b5c5b16d818f4d137c608f3b1b
#
_entry.id   627246b5c5b16d818f4d137c608f3b1b
#
_cell.length_a   1.000
_cell.length_b   1.000
_cell.length_c   1.000
_cell.angle_alpha   90.00
_cell.angle_beta   90.00
_cell.angle_gamma   90.00
#
_symmetry.space_group_name_H-M   'P 1'
#
loop_
_entity.id
_entity.type
_entity.pdbx_description
1 polymer ?
#
loop_
_entity_poly.entity_id
_entity_poly.type
_entity_poly.pdbx_seq_one_letter_code
_entity_poly.pdbx_strand_id
1 'polypeptide(L)'
;AFELFLANGVAATTIEEICEHADVANRTFFNHFATRQDMIRALAERRLVNLHDVVFDRADKAIPARLVGVFDDIAAALVGSGDTYREMIGEMLTISGYGIQRGSNLHDTFVELVKEGVARGEVSERHDAETLADIIVGALSGGIVNWTGDRTYSLETNLHNLGVALAELLTTSV
;
A
#
# COMPACT_ATOMS: atom_id res chain seq x y z
N ALA A 1 17.56 -8.38 -0.71
CA ALA A 1 16.58 -8.83 0.31
C ALA A 1 15.35 -9.45 -0.32
N PHE A 2 14.67 -8.76 -1.24
CA PHE A 2 13.39 -9.22 -1.80
C PHE A 2 13.46 -10.60 -2.45
N GLU A 3 14.49 -10.88 -3.26
CA GLU A 3 14.73 -12.19 -3.89
C GLU A 3 14.93 -13.29 -2.84
N LEU A 4 15.66 -12.98 -1.75
CA LEU A 4 15.83 -13.90 -0.64
C LEU A 4 14.52 -14.18 0.10
N PHE A 5 13.67 -13.17 0.26
CA PHE A 5 12.35 -13.36 0.87
C PHE A 5 11.45 -14.25 0.02
N LEU A 6 11.49 -14.11 -1.31
CA LEU A 6 10.77 -15.02 -2.20
C LEU A 6 11.31 -16.46 -2.17
N ALA A 7 12.60 -16.62 -2.00
CA ALA A 7 13.24 -17.95 -2.00
C ALA A 7 13.11 -18.67 -0.64
N ASN A 8 13.27 -17.96 0.46
CA ASN A 8 13.46 -18.53 1.80
C ASN A 8 12.31 -18.18 2.77
N GLY A 9 11.44 -17.21 2.41
CA GLY A 9 10.49 -16.58 3.33
C GLY A 9 11.11 -15.43 4.12
N VAL A 10 10.27 -14.48 4.55
CA VAL A 10 10.75 -13.28 5.28
C VAL A 10 11.33 -13.68 6.64
N ALA A 11 10.64 -14.56 7.39
CA ALA A 11 11.05 -14.95 8.74
C ALA A 11 12.38 -15.70 8.76
N ALA A 12 12.65 -16.54 7.76
CA ALA A 12 13.87 -17.37 7.69
C ALA A 12 15.10 -16.62 7.17
N THR A 13 14.91 -15.48 6.47
CA THR A 13 16.05 -14.74 5.90
C THR A 13 16.70 -13.85 6.96
N THR A 14 18.00 -13.97 7.14
CA THR A 14 18.81 -13.21 8.11
C THR A 14 19.38 -11.91 7.52
N ILE A 15 19.81 -10.98 8.39
CA ILE A 15 20.51 -9.76 7.96
C ILE A 15 21.85 -10.12 7.33
N GLU A 16 22.55 -11.13 7.86
CA GLU A 16 23.80 -11.63 7.35
C GLU A 16 23.67 -12.11 5.89
N GLU A 17 22.67 -12.92 5.60
CA GLU A 17 22.39 -13.40 4.24
C GLU A 17 22.03 -12.23 3.28
N ILE A 18 21.27 -11.23 3.78
CA ILE A 18 20.95 -10.03 2.99
C ILE A 18 22.23 -9.24 2.67
N CYS A 19 23.11 -9.07 3.65
CA CYS A 19 24.36 -8.34 3.46
C CYS A 19 25.31 -9.10 2.52
N GLU A 20 25.43 -10.41 2.66
CA GLU A 20 26.23 -11.26 1.77
C GLU A 20 25.70 -11.20 0.33
N HIS A 21 24.39 -11.35 0.15
CA HIS A 21 23.76 -11.25 -1.18
C HIS A 21 23.93 -9.88 -1.83
N ALA A 22 23.98 -8.80 -1.04
CA ALA A 22 24.17 -7.43 -1.50
C ALA A 22 25.64 -7.00 -1.61
N ASP A 23 26.57 -7.86 -1.24
CA ASP A 23 28.01 -7.59 -1.16
C ASP A 23 28.32 -6.34 -0.30
N VAL A 24 27.70 -6.25 0.87
CA VAL A 24 27.93 -5.17 1.84
C VAL A 24 28.25 -5.71 3.23
N ALA A 25 29.04 -4.96 4.01
CA ALA A 25 29.29 -5.30 5.40
C ALA A 25 28.04 -5.06 6.27
N ASN A 26 27.84 -5.86 7.34
CA ASN A 26 26.76 -5.67 8.31
C ASN A 26 26.74 -4.23 8.87
N ARG A 27 27.89 -3.61 9.11
CA ARG A 27 27.99 -2.22 9.55
C ARG A 27 27.34 -1.26 8.54
N THR A 28 27.47 -1.53 7.24
CA THR A 28 26.85 -0.72 6.19
C THR A 28 25.33 -0.83 6.26
N PHE A 29 24.80 -2.03 6.50
CA PHE A 29 23.37 -2.24 6.72
C PHE A 29 22.86 -1.37 7.89
N PHE A 30 23.50 -1.47 9.07
CA PHE A 30 23.08 -0.73 10.27
C PHE A 30 23.31 0.79 10.19
N ASN A 31 24.12 1.28 9.26
CA ASN A 31 24.23 2.71 8.95
C ASN A 31 23.01 3.23 8.19
N HIS A 32 22.28 2.36 7.46
CA HIS A 32 21.09 2.72 6.68
C HIS A 32 19.78 2.38 7.38
N PHE A 33 19.74 1.27 8.11
CA PHE A 33 18.55 0.76 8.79
C PHE A 33 18.89 0.46 10.25
N ALA A 34 18.25 1.15 11.19
CA ALA A 34 18.51 0.91 12.62
C ALA A 34 18.06 -0.50 13.04
N THR A 35 17.02 -1.03 12.42
CA THR A 35 16.47 -2.35 12.66
C THR A 35 16.15 -3.10 11.35
N ARG A 36 15.94 -4.41 11.46
CA ARG A 36 15.42 -5.23 10.36
C ARG A 36 14.02 -4.77 9.93
N GLN A 37 13.18 -4.35 10.88
CA GLN A 37 11.84 -3.83 10.61
C GLN A 37 11.90 -2.55 9.78
N ASP A 38 12.85 -1.65 10.03
CA ASP A 38 13.02 -0.43 9.23
C ASP A 38 13.36 -0.76 7.78
N MET A 39 14.20 -1.76 7.54
CA MET A 39 14.51 -2.23 6.20
C MET A 39 13.28 -2.85 5.51
N ILE A 40 12.52 -3.69 6.22
CA ILE A 40 11.29 -4.31 5.68
C ILE A 40 10.27 -3.22 5.32
N ARG A 41 10.09 -2.21 6.20
CA ARG A 41 9.21 -1.06 5.93
C ARG A 41 9.65 -0.29 4.69
N ALA A 42 10.92 0.08 4.59
CA ALA A 42 11.46 0.76 3.42
C ALA A 42 11.31 -0.06 2.13
N LEU A 43 11.41 -1.38 2.22
CA LEU A 43 11.19 -2.28 1.08
C LEU A 43 9.71 -2.30 0.64
N ALA A 44 8.79 -2.29 1.60
CA ALA A 44 7.36 -2.20 1.31
C ALA A 44 7.00 -0.85 0.68
N GLU A 45 7.50 0.25 1.24
CA GLU A 45 7.30 1.60 0.70
C GLU A 45 7.83 1.74 -0.72
N ARG A 46 9.02 1.19 -1.00
CA ARG A 46 9.62 1.23 -2.34
C ARG A 46 8.80 0.50 -3.40
N ARG A 47 8.03 -0.51 -3.03
CA ARG A 47 7.12 -1.23 -3.94
C ARG A 47 5.90 -0.42 -4.32
N LEU A 48 5.54 0.57 -3.49
CA LEU A 48 4.44 1.51 -3.73
C LEU A 48 4.90 2.79 -4.46
N VAL A 49 6.18 2.89 -4.85
CA VAL A 49 6.74 4.11 -5.49
C VAL A 49 5.99 4.53 -6.75
N ASN A 50 5.41 3.58 -7.49
CA ASN A 50 4.63 3.89 -8.69
C ASN A 50 3.17 4.23 -8.39
N LEU A 51 2.73 4.20 -7.12
CA LEU A 51 1.33 4.47 -6.78
C LEU A 51 0.94 5.91 -7.12
N HIS A 52 1.81 6.85 -6.83
CA HIS A 52 1.59 8.26 -7.19
C HIS A 52 1.33 8.40 -8.69
N ASP A 53 2.18 7.82 -9.53
CA ASP A 53 2.01 7.86 -10.98
C ASP A 53 0.70 7.18 -11.39
N VAL A 54 0.39 6.00 -10.86
CA VAL A 54 -0.88 5.28 -11.12
C VAL A 54 -2.10 6.12 -10.74
N VAL A 55 -2.05 6.85 -9.63
CA VAL A 55 -3.13 7.73 -9.17
C VAL A 55 -3.28 8.94 -10.09
N PHE A 56 -2.18 9.57 -10.51
CA PHE A 56 -2.19 10.84 -11.24
C PHE A 56 -2.12 10.70 -12.77
N ASP A 57 -1.72 9.55 -13.32
CA ASP A 57 -1.79 9.26 -14.78
C ASP A 57 -3.24 9.29 -15.34
N ARG A 58 -4.24 9.25 -14.45
CA ARG A 58 -5.67 9.34 -14.80
C ARG A 58 -6.27 10.73 -14.49
N ALA A 59 -5.49 11.79 -14.59
CA ALA A 59 -5.92 13.16 -14.26
C ALA A 59 -7.12 13.66 -15.09
N ASP A 60 -7.41 13.04 -16.23
CA ASP A 60 -8.59 13.28 -17.07
C ASP A 60 -9.90 12.75 -16.47
N LYS A 61 -9.82 11.82 -15.51
CA LYS A 61 -10.98 11.22 -14.86
C LYS A 61 -11.37 11.97 -13.59
N ALA A 62 -12.65 11.85 -13.22
CA ALA A 62 -13.15 12.31 -11.93
C ALA A 62 -12.48 11.55 -10.77
N ILE A 63 -12.25 12.22 -9.65
CA ILE A 63 -11.57 11.65 -8.46
C ILE A 63 -12.20 10.34 -7.98
N PRO A 64 -13.56 10.22 -7.89
CA PRO A 64 -14.19 8.96 -7.52
C PRO A 64 -13.81 7.79 -8.44
N ALA A 65 -13.80 8.02 -9.75
CA ALA A 65 -13.43 6.99 -10.72
C ALA A 65 -11.94 6.66 -10.68
N ARG A 66 -11.07 7.63 -10.38
CA ARG A 66 -9.63 7.41 -10.14
C ARG A 66 -9.42 6.52 -8.92
N LEU A 67 -10.13 6.79 -7.82
CA LEU A 67 -10.01 6.00 -6.59
C LEU A 67 -10.37 4.53 -6.84
N VAL A 68 -11.51 4.26 -7.50
CA VAL A 68 -11.91 2.89 -7.86
C VAL A 68 -10.83 2.22 -8.70
N GLY A 69 -10.36 2.90 -9.76
CA GLY A 69 -9.33 2.35 -10.64
C GLY A 69 -8.02 2.03 -9.93
N VAL A 70 -7.60 2.84 -8.96
CA VAL A 70 -6.40 2.57 -8.15
C VAL A 70 -6.56 1.30 -7.30
N PHE A 71 -7.72 1.11 -6.68
CA PHE A 71 -8.01 -0.10 -5.91
C PHE A 71 -8.01 -1.34 -6.79
N ASP A 72 -8.58 -1.25 -8.01
CA ASP A 72 -8.59 -2.33 -8.99
C ASP A 72 -7.16 -2.68 -9.45
N ASP A 73 -6.32 -1.69 -9.76
CA ASP A 73 -4.95 -1.91 -10.21
C ASP A 73 -4.08 -2.54 -9.12
N ILE A 74 -4.23 -2.09 -7.86
CA ILE A 74 -3.52 -2.67 -6.73
C ILE A 74 -3.93 -4.13 -6.54
N ALA A 75 -5.24 -4.43 -6.61
CA ALA A 75 -5.74 -5.79 -6.50
C ALA A 75 -5.17 -6.70 -7.59
N ALA A 76 -5.24 -6.26 -8.85
CA ALA A 76 -4.72 -7.01 -9.98
C ALA A 76 -3.21 -7.26 -9.89
N ALA A 77 -2.43 -6.26 -9.48
CA ALA A 77 -0.99 -6.39 -9.31
C ALA A 77 -0.62 -7.40 -8.20
N LEU A 78 -1.33 -7.37 -7.07
CA LEU A 78 -1.08 -8.28 -5.94
C LEU A 78 -1.48 -9.71 -6.29
N VAL A 79 -2.66 -9.93 -6.85
CA VAL A 79 -3.16 -11.26 -7.25
C VAL A 79 -2.29 -11.84 -8.36
N GLY A 80 -1.92 -11.05 -9.35
CA GLY A 80 -1.05 -11.46 -10.45
C GLY A 80 0.36 -11.87 -10.03
N SER A 81 0.81 -11.49 -8.83
CA SER A 81 2.13 -11.84 -8.29
C SER A 81 2.22 -13.26 -7.69
N GLY A 82 1.09 -13.96 -7.52
CA GLY A 82 1.03 -15.36 -7.09
C GLY A 82 1.11 -15.59 -5.57
N ASP A 83 0.93 -16.86 -5.17
CA ASP A 83 0.79 -17.27 -3.75
C ASP A 83 2.02 -16.97 -2.90
N THR A 84 3.23 -17.21 -3.42
CA THR A 84 4.48 -16.93 -2.67
C THR A 84 4.60 -15.44 -2.32
N TYR A 85 4.19 -14.56 -3.24
CA TYR A 85 4.18 -13.13 -3.01
C TYR A 85 3.15 -12.74 -1.95
N ARG A 86 1.96 -13.35 -1.98
CA ARG A 86 0.90 -13.18 -0.98
C ARG A 86 1.38 -13.54 0.43
N GLU A 87 2.04 -14.70 0.58
CA GLU A 87 2.61 -15.13 1.86
C GLU A 87 3.68 -14.16 2.36
N MET A 88 4.58 -13.71 1.46
CA MET A 88 5.58 -12.71 1.77
C MET A 88 4.98 -11.38 2.25
N ILE A 89 3.94 -10.88 1.58
CA ILE A 89 3.24 -9.65 2.00
C ILE A 89 2.61 -9.84 3.38
N GLY A 90 1.99 -10.99 3.66
CA GLY A 90 1.43 -11.31 4.98
C GLY A 90 2.47 -11.28 6.10
N GLU A 91 3.64 -11.90 5.87
CA GLU A 91 4.76 -11.84 6.82
C GLU A 91 5.29 -10.41 7.01
N MET A 92 5.45 -9.66 5.91
CA MET A 92 5.90 -8.26 5.97
C MET A 92 4.94 -7.38 6.77
N LEU A 93 3.63 -7.52 6.55
CA LEU A 93 2.61 -6.78 7.30
C LEU A 93 2.62 -7.14 8.79
N THR A 94 2.79 -8.40 9.14
CA THR A 94 2.90 -8.86 10.52
C THR A 94 4.11 -8.24 11.23
N ILE A 95 5.25 -8.11 10.55
CA ILE A 95 6.49 -7.57 11.10
C ILE A 95 6.46 -6.03 11.17
N SER A 96 5.97 -5.35 10.12
CA SER A 96 5.96 -3.89 10.03
C SER A 96 4.81 -3.23 10.80
N GLY A 97 3.80 -4.00 11.19
CA GLY A 97 2.55 -3.50 11.75
C GLY A 97 1.54 -3.06 10.66
N TYR A 98 0.29 -2.92 11.07
CA TYR A 98 -0.84 -2.60 10.17
C TYR A 98 -1.28 -1.12 10.27
N GLY A 99 -0.51 -0.30 10.98
CA GLY A 99 -0.88 1.09 11.24
C GLY A 99 -0.75 1.99 10.03
N ILE A 100 -1.66 2.95 9.92
CA ILE A 100 -1.57 4.05 8.97
C ILE A 100 -0.34 4.88 9.32
N GLN A 101 0.55 5.08 8.36
CA GLN A 101 1.74 5.90 8.53
C GLN A 101 1.54 7.23 7.80
N ARG A 102 1.11 8.25 8.55
CA ARG A 102 1.05 9.63 8.04
C ARG A 102 2.44 10.09 7.64
N GLY A 103 2.54 10.82 6.52
CA GLY A 103 3.81 11.23 5.93
C GLY A 103 4.53 10.11 5.16
N SER A 104 3.88 8.94 4.95
CA SER A 104 4.34 7.96 3.98
C SER A 104 3.91 8.37 2.56
N ASN A 105 4.65 7.92 1.56
CA ASN A 105 4.30 8.17 0.15
C ASN A 105 2.87 7.72 -0.19
N LEU A 106 2.42 6.59 0.36
CA LEU A 106 1.05 6.08 0.18
C LEU A 106 0.01 7.06 0.74
N HIS A 107 0.18 7.49 2.00
CA HIS A 107 -0.75 8.38 2.66
C HIS A 107 -0.77 9.76 1.97
N ASP A 108 0.41 10.34 1.72
CA ASP A 108 0.54 11.66 1.12
C ASP A 108 -0.06 11.71 -0.29
N THR A 109 0.07 10.63 -1.08
CA THR A 109 -0.58 10.51 -2.39
C THR A 109 -2.11 10.61 -2.30
N PHE A 110 -2.72 9.95 -1.30
CA PHE A 110 -4.18 10.06 -1.13
C PHE A 110 -4.61 11.41 -0.54
N VAL A 111 -3.79 12.04 0.30
CA VAL A 111 -4.02 13.43 0.75
C VAL A 111 -4.06 14.38 -0.44
N GLU A 112 -3.10 14.26 -1.36
CA GLU A 112 -3.06 15.07 -2.60
C GLU A 112 -4.27 14.81 -3.49
N LEU A 113 -4.66 13.55 -3.69
CA LEU A 113 -5.83 13.17 -4.47
C LEU A 113 -7.11 13.79 -3.90
N VAL A 114 -7.30 13.73 -2.58
CA VAL A 114 -8.46 14.33 -1.91
C VAL A 114 -8.45 15.84 -2.05
N LYS A 115 -7.32 16.51 -1.85
CA LYS A 115 -7.17 17.97 -2.02
C LYS A 115 -7.51 18.40 -3.45
N GLU A 116 -7.03 17.66 -4.45
CA GLU A 116 -7.42 17.90 -5.85
C GLU A 116 -8.92 17.78 -6.04
N GLY A 117 -9.54 16.73 -5.45
CA GLY A 117 -10.99 16.52 -5.56
C GLY A 117 -11.82 17.62 -4.93
N VAL A 118 -11.40 18.12 -3.76
CA VAL A 118 -12.02 19.29 -3.12
C VAL A 118 -11.89 20.53 -4.02
N ALA A 119 -10.68 20.80 -4.55
CA ALA A 119 -10.45 21.95 -5.42
C ALA A 119 -11.27 21.89 -6.72
N ARG A 120 -11.61 20.70 -7.20
CA ARG A 120 -12.45 20.47 -8.39
C ARG A 120 -13.95 20.42 -8.06
N GLY A 121 -14.33 20.47 -6.77
CA GLY A 121 -15.73 20.33 -6.33
C GLY A 121 -16.29 18.92 -6.50
N GLU A 122 -15.43 17.90 -6.62
CA GLU A 122 -15.79 16.49 -6.79
C GLU A 122 -15.77 15.71 -5.47
N VAL A 123 -15.14 16.26 -4.42
CA VAL A 123 -15.05 15.70 -3.07
C VAL A 123 -15.61 16.71 -2.06
N SER A 124 -16.39 16.21 -1.10
CA SER A 124 -16.99 17.03 -0.04
C SER A 124 -15.95 17.61 0.92
N GLU A 125 -16.10 18.88 1.30
CA GLU A 125 -15.27 19.56 2.31
C GLU A 125 -15.65 19.21 3.76
N ARG A 126 -16.58 18.26 3.98
CA ARG A 126 -17.07 17.90 5.33
C ARG A 126 -15.97 17.42 6.27
N HIS A 127 -14.98 16.75 5.74
CA HIS A 127 -13.84 16.21 6.47
C HIS A 127 -12.53 16.69 5.86
N ASP A 128 -11.50 16.86 6.68
CA ASP A 128 -10.18 17.23 6.20
C ASP A 128 -9.53 16.10 5.37
N ALA A 129 -8.60 16.49 4.50
CA ALA A 129 -7.99 15.56 3.56
C ALA A 129 -7.14 14.48 4.26
N GLU A 130 -6.55 14.77 5.42
CA GLU A 130 -5.80 13.80 6.21
C GLU A 130 -6.71 12.69 6.75
N THR A 131 -7.86 13.06 7.30
CA THR A 131 -8.86 12.11 7.80
C THR A 131 -9.40 11.23 6.67
N LEU A 132 -9.70 11.81 5.50
CA LEU A 132 -10.18 11.04 4.35
C LEU A 132 -9.09 10.10 3.82
N ALA A 133 -7.85 10.54 3.77
CA ALA A 133 -6.71 9.69 3.39
C ALA A 133 -6.50 8.53 4.40
N ASP A 134 -6.62 8.79 5.71
CA ASP A 134 -6.59 7.74 6.74
C ASP A 134 -7.65 6.65 6.48
N ILE A 135 -8.87 7.04 6.11
CA ILE A 135 -9.96 6.10 5.81
C ILE A 135 -9.64 5.30 4.55
N ILE A 136 -9.16 5.94 3.48
CA ILE A 136 -8.80 5.29 2.22
C ILE A 136 -7.66 4.27 2.44
N VAL A 137 -6.58 4.69 3.10
CA VAL A 137 -5.43 3.82 3.40
C VAL A 137 -5.83 2.70 4.34
N GLY A 138 -6.68 2.97 5.33
CA GLY A 138 -7.20 1.98 6.26
C GLY A 138 -8.03 0.90 5.57
N ALA A 139 -8.92 1.29 4.64
CA ALA A 139 -9.73 0.35 3.86
C ALA A 139 -8.85 -0.52 2.95
N LEU A 140 -7.89 0.09 2.24
CA LEU A 140 -6.94 -0.62 1.39
C LEU A 140 -6.12 -1.63 2.20
N SER A 141 -5.52 -1.18 3.31
CA SER A 141 -4.71 -2.03 4.18
C SER A 141 -5.51 -3.18 4.77
N GLY A 142 -6.75 -2.92 5.23
CA GLY A 142 -7.66 -3.94 5.74
C GLY A 142 -8.00 -5.01 4.71
N GLY A 143 -8.26 -4.61 3.46
CA GLY A 143 -8.48 -5.53 2.35
C GLY A 143 -7.27 -6.44 2.08
N ILE A 144 -6.06 -5.87 2.07
CA ILE A 144 -4.81 -6.63 1.86
C ILE A 144 -4.56 -7.59 3.03
N VAL A 145 -4.77 -7.15 4.27
CA VAL A 145 -4.64 -8.00 5.47
C VAL A 145 -5.58 -9.20 5.40
N ASN A 146 -6.86 -8.96 5.09
CA ASN A 146 -7.84 -10.03 4.95
C ASN A 146 -7.44 -11.02 3.85
N TRP A 147 -6.98 -10.50 2.71
CA TRP A 147 -6.51 -11.34 1.60
C TRP A 147 -5.30 -12.20 2.00
N THR A 148 -4.33 -11.65 2.73
CA THR A 148 -3.15 -12.44 3.16
C THR A 148 -3.51 -13.51 4.20
N GLY A 149 -4.53 -13.26 5.03
CA GLY A 149 -4.96 -14.15 6.11
C GLY A 149 -5.99 -15.21 5.71
N ASP A 150 -6.82 -14.94 4.69
CA ASP A 150 -7.93 -15.83 4.29
C ASP A 150 -7.86 -16.14 2.79
N ARG A 151 -7.58 -17.41 2.44
CA ARG A 151 -7.48 -17.85 1.04
C ARG A 151 -8.82 -17.80 0.28
N THR A 152 -9.94 -17.68 0.96
CA THR A 152 -11.27 -17.53 0.34
C THR A 152 -11.62 -16.08 0.03
N TYR A 153 -10.86 -15.13 0.57
CA TYR A 153 -11.08 -13.70 0.37
C TYR A 153 -10.63 -13.28 -1.04
N SER A 154 -11.60 -12.89 -1.89
CA SER A 154 -11.31 -12.33 -3.22
C SER A 154 -10.84 -10.89 -3.09
N LEU A 155 -9.54 -10.64 -3.25
CA LEU A 155 -8.99 -9.28 -3.17
C LEU A 155 -9.58 -8.36 -4.23
N GLU A 156 -9.68 -8.83 -5.48
CA GLU A 156 -10.19 -8.03 -6.59
C GLU A 156 -11.62 -7.57 -6.34
N THR A 157 -12.51 -8.49 -5.98
CA THR A 157 -13.92 -8.16 -5.69
C THR A 157 -14.06 -7.21 -4.50
N ASN A 158 -13.31 -7.47 -3.43
CA ASN A 158 -13.46 -6.68 -2.21
C ASN A 158 -12.82 -5.30 -2.33
N LEU A 159 -11.64 -5.17 -2.96
CA LEU A 159 -11.05 -3.85 -3.19
C LEU A 159 -11.89 -3.02 -4.16
N HIS A 160 -12.43 -3.62 -5.23
CA HIS A 160 -13.38 -2.92 -6.09
C HIS A 160 -14.57 -2.35 -5.30
N ASN A 161 -15.24 -3.18 -4.51
CA ASN A 161 -16.38 -2.76 -3.70
C ASN A 161 -16.01 -1.68 -2.66
N LEU A 162 -14.84 -1.79 -2.03
CA LEU A 162 -14.33 -0.76 -1.12
C LEU A 162 -14.06 0.56 -1.86
N GLY A 163 -13.47 0.50 -3.04
CA GLY A 163 -13.23 1.68 -3.89
C GLY A 163 -14.54 2.37 -4.28
N VAL A 164 -15.55 1.61 -4.69
CA VAL A 164 -16.89 2.14 -5.03
C VAL A 164 -17.54 2.79 -3.81
N ALA A 165 -17.57 2.09 -2.67
CA ALA A 165 -18.17 2.63 -1.44
C ALA A 165 -17.49 3.93 -0.97
N LEU A 166 -16.15 3.96 -1.02
CA LEU A 166 -15.39 5.17 -0.67
C LEU A 166 -15.67 6.31 -1.66
N ALA A 167 -15.73 6.03 -2.95
CA ALA A 167 -16.05 7.02 -3.98
C ALA A 167 -17.43 7.66 -3.74
N GLU A 168 -18.43 6.85 -3.39
CA GLU A 168 -19.77 7.33 -3.02
C GLU A 168 -19.75 8.21 -1.76
N LEU A 169 -19.04 7.75 -0.70
CA LEU A 169 -18.93 8.48 0.56
C LEU A 169 -18.23 9.84 0.40
N LEU A 170 -17.21 9.91 -0.46
CA LEU A 170 -16.47 11.15 -0.74
C LEU A 170 -17.32 12.19 -1.48
N THR A 171 -18.25 11.75 -2.33
CA THR A 171 -19.07 12.63 -3.18
C THR A 171 -20.40 13.02 -2.56
N THR A 172 -20.84 12.37 -1.47
CA THR A 172 -22.15 12.66 -0.88
C THR A 172 -22.17 14.06 -0.27
N SER A 173 -22.66 15.01 -1.05
CA SER A 173 -23.12 16.31 -0.54
C SER A 173 -24.53 16.12 0.00
N VAL A 174 -24.72 16.27 1.30
CA VAL A 174 -26.02 16.43 1.90
C VAL A 174 -26.32 17.90 2.05
#